data_02d00b0ac6b2e8a2035b882727c318c5
#
_entry.id   02d00b0ac6b2e8a2035b882727c318c5
#
_cell.length_a   1.000
_cell.length_b   1.000
_cell.length_c   1.000
_cell.angle_alpha   90.00
_cell.angle_beta   90.00
_cell.angle_gamma   90.00
#
_symmetry.space_group_name_H-M   'P 1'
#
loop_
_entity.id
_entity.type
_entity.pdbx_description
1 polymer ?
#
loop_
_entity_poly.entity_id
_entity_poly.type
_entity_poly.pdbx_seq_one_letter_code
_entity_poly.pdbx_strand_id
1 'polypeptide(L)'
;ESQGIASQWIGYNSAMHPVGIVLSIFAIPYVVRRFGAKKAVIGAGLLTAGVIVSYPFFPVFWWWFGFRVLQGFLVSILFAISEAWIVKFSEGAWRSRILAIYTSILALSFGGGPAIIGFTGIEGALPFMVGAAVLLAAIIPIFFVKDEEVDSEDETPLSVLAFARKAPILLFAVG
;
A
#
# COMPACT_ATOMS: atom_id res chain seq x y z
N GLU A 1 -4.02 -16.65 20.30
CA GLU A 1 -4.15 -17.83 21.23
C GLU A 1 -5.18 -17.55 22.34
N SER A 2 -5.34 -16.31 22.80
CA SER A 2 -6.32 -15.95 23.85
C SER A 2 -7.80 -16.22 23.48
N GLN A 3 -8.12 -16.42 22.20
CA GLN A 3 -9.49 -16.69 21.74
C GLN A 3 -9.70 -18.15 21.29
N GLY A 4 -8.77 -19.08 21.54
CA GLY A 4 -8.88 -20.47 21.15
C GLY A 4 -8.92 -20.73 19.63
N ILE A 5 -8.47 -19.76 18.84
CA ILE A 5 -8.46 -19.83 17.39
C ILE A 5 -7.25 -20.66 16.96
N ALA A 6 -7.47 -21.71 16.18
CA ALA A 6 -6.40 -22.54 15.65
C ALA A 6 -5.43 -21.71 14.80
N SER A 7 -4.11 -21.96 14.91
CA SER A 7 -3.05 -21.24 14.21
C SER A 7 -3.24 -21.21 12.69
N GLN A 8 -3.91 -22.20 12.12
CA GLN A 8 -4.29 -22.25 10.71
C GLN A 8 -5.16 -21.06 10.28
N TRP A 9 -6.13 -20.65 11.09
CA TRP A 9 -7.00 -19.51 10.80
C TRP A 9 -6.26 -18.17 10.85
N ILE A 10 -5.26 -18.07 11.71
CA ILE A 10 -4.37 -16.89 11.76
C ILE A 10 -3.57 -16.80 10.47
N GLY A 11 -3.07 -17.93 9.95
CA GLY A 11 -2.40 -18.02 8.66
C GLY A 11 -3.30 -17.60 7.49
N TYR A 12 -4.52 -18.13 7.43
CA TYR A 12 -5.50 -17.74 6.41
C TYR A 12 -5.87 -16.25 6.48
N ASN A 13 -6.05 -15.71 7.68
CA ASN A 13 -6.30 -14.29 7.85
C ASN A 13 -5.15 -13.43 7.31
N SER A 14 -3.91 -13.82 7.57
CA SER A 14 -2.73 -13.11 7.04
C SER A 14 -2.64 -13.18 5.51
N ALA A 15 -3.07 -14.29 4.90
CA ALA A 15 -3.10 -14.47 3.45
C ALA A 15 -4.15 -13.60 2.74
N MET A 16 -5.12 -13.05 3.46
CA MET A 16 -6.15 -12.15 2.88
C MET A 16 -5.58 -10.81 2.43
N HIS A 17 -4.51 -10.33 3.05
CA HIS A 17 -3.87 -9.09 2.63
C HIS A 17 -3.29 -9.15 1.20
N PRO A 18 -2.50 -10.15 0.80
CA PRO A 18 -2.10 -10.37 -0.60
C PRO A 18 -3.28 -10.51 -1.56
N VAL A 19 -4.39 -11.12 -1.16
CA VAL A 19 -5.60 -11.19 -2.00
C VAL A 19 -6.11 -9.78 -2.33
N GLY A 20 -6.15 -8.88 -1.35
CA GLY A 20 -6.51 -7.49 -1.57
C GLY A 20 -5.57 -6.78 -2.56
N ILE A 21 -4.25 -7.03 -2.47
CA ILE A 21 -3.26 -6.50 -3.40
C ILE A 21 -3.54 -6.96 -4.84
N VAL A 22 -3.79 -8.25 -5.04
CA VAL A 22 -4.10 -8.80 -6.37
C VAL A 22 -5.36 -8.18 -6.95
N LEU A 23 -6.41 -8.03 -6.16
CA LEU A 23 -7.66 -7.40 -6.59
C LEU A 23 -7.46 -5.93 -6.99
N SER A 24 -6.57 -5.21 -6.33
CA SER A 24 -6.31 -3.80 -6.62
C SER A 24 -5.69 -3.58 -8.00
N ILE A 25 -4.94 -4.54 -8.55
CA ILE A 25 -4.29 -4.43 -9.87
C ILE A 25 -5.32 -4.09 -10.96
N PHE A 26 -6.49 -4.68 -10.86
CA PHE A 26 -7.58 -4.43 -11.83
C PHE A 26 -8.31 -3.11 -11.57
N ALA A 27 -8.33 -2.64 -10.33
CA ALA A 27 -9.05 -1.45 -9.92
C ALA A 27 -8.23 -0.16 -10.07
N ILE A 28 -6.91 -0.22 -9.89
CA ILE A 28 -6.02 0.97 -9.91
C ILE A 28 -6.21 1.81 -11.16
N PRO A 29 -6.18 1.26 -12.41
CA PRO A 29 -6.35 2.07 -13.61
C PRO A 29 -7.72 2.77 -13.65
N TYR A 30 -8.77 2.10 -13.19
CA TYR A 30 -10.11 2.67 -13.12
C TYR A 30 -10.21 3.79 -12.08
N VAL A 31 -9.63 3.58 -10.89
CA VAL A 31 -9.65 4.55 -9.78
C VAL A 31 -8.89 5.81 -10.19
N VAL A 32 -7.69 5.65 -10.77
CA VAL A 32 -6.86 6.78 -11.21
C VAL A 32 -7.56 7.57 -12.33
N ARG A 33 -8.13 6.89 -13.33
CA ARG A 33 -8.87 7.55 -14.41
C ARG A 33 -10.12 8.28 -13.93
N ARG A 34 -10.80 7.75 -12.90
CA ARG A 34 -12.08 8.30 -12.42
C ARG A 34 -11.92 9.45 -11.44
N PHE A 35 -10.91 9.41 -10.58
CA PHE A 35 -10.73 10.32 -9.44
C PHE A 35 -9.44 11.15 -9.54
N GLY A 36 -8.51 10.78 -10.42
CA GLY A 36 -7.15 11.32 -10.46
C GLY A 36 -6.24 10.68 -9.41
N ALA A 37 -4.94 10.67 -9.66
CA ALA A 37 -3.96 10.01 -8.82
C ALA A 37 -3.89 10.61 -7.41
N LYS A 38 -3.90 11.95 -7.27
CA LYS A 38 -3.85 12.63 -5.97
C LYS A 38 -5.03 12.27 -5.07
N LYS A 39 -6.27 12.36 -5.60
CA LYS A 39 -7.47 12.03 -4.83
C LYS A 39 -7.53 10.54 -4.49
N ALA A 40 -7.05 9.69 -5.40
CA ALA A 40 -6.96 8.24 -5.16
C ALA A 40 -6.03 7.93 -3.98
N VAL A 41 -4.84 8.54 -3.92
CA VAL A 41 -3.90 8.36 -2.80
C VAL A 41 -4.48 8.89 -1.49
N ILE A 42 -5.03 10.11 -1.48
CA ILE A 42 -5.62 10.69 -0.27
C ILE A 42 -6.79 9.81 0.22
N GLY A 43 -7.70 9.43 -0.68
CA GLY A 43 -8.84 8.58 -0.35
C GLY A 43 -8.44 7.21 0.16
N ALA A 44 -7.49 6.54 -0.51
CA ALA A 44 -6.97 5.25 -0.08
C ALA A 44 -6.29 5.35 1.30
N GLY A 45 -5.53 6.41 1.55
CA GLY A 45 -4.88 6.63 2.84
C GLY A 45 -5.86 6.90 3.98
N LEU A 46 -6.86 7.75 3.77
CA LEU A 46 -7.91 8.00 4.77
C LEU A 46 -8.72 6.74 5.08
N LEU A 47 -9.10 5.98 4.05
CA LEU A 47 -9.81 4.71 4.23
C LEU A 47 -8.94 3.67 4.94
N THR A 48 -7.65 3.58 4.62
CA THR A 48 -6.71 2.67 5.31
C THR A 48 -6.59 3.04 6.79
N ALA A 49 -6.46 4.34 7.12
CA ALA A 49 -6.44 4.79 8.51
C ALA A 49 -7.74 4.43 9.23
N GLY A 50 -8.90 4.60 8.57
CA GLY A 50 -10.20 4.19 9.11
C GLY A 50 -10.27 2.68 9.38
N VAL A 51 -9.79 1.85 8.46
CA VAL A 51 -9.71 0.39 8.65
C VAL A 51 -8.81 0.04 9.84
N ILE A 52 -7.63 0.67 9.94
CA ILE A 52 -6.71 0.42 11.06
C ILE A 52 -7.37 0.77 12.41
N VAL A 53 -8.03 1.92 12.49
CA VAL A 53 -8.74 2.35 13.71
C VAL A 53 -9.91 1.42 14.03
N SER A 54 -10.52 0.78 13.04
CA SER A 54 -11.67 -0.10 13.25
C SER A 54 -11.32 -1.44 13.93
N TYR A 55 -10.08 -1.93 13.81
CA TYR A 55 -9.70 -3.24 14.36
C TYR A 55 -10.03 -3.44 15.85
N PRO A 56 -9.72 -2.52 16.77
CA PRO A 56 -10.02 -2.71 18.19
C PRO A 56 -11.52 -2.68 18.53
N PHE A 57 -12.35 -2.08 17.65
CA PHE A 57 -13.79 -1.99 17.88
C PHE A 57 -14.56 -3.22 17.38
N PHE A 58 -13.95 -4.05 16.54
CA PHE A 58 -14.54 -5.27 16.01
C PHE A 58 -13.81 -6.50 16.55
N PRO A 59 -14.15 -6.98 17.76
CA PRO A 59 -13.43 -8.08 18.41
C PRO A 59 -13.68 -9.44 17.76
N VAL A 60 -14.67 -9.55 16.85
CA VAL A 60 -14.97 -10.80 16.17
C VAL A 60 -13.95 -11.05 15.06
N PHE A 61 -13.20 -12.14 15.22
CA PHE A 61 -12.10 -12.53 14.33
C PHE A 61 -12.47 -12.55 12.84
N TRP A 62 -13.70 -12.97 12.51
CA TRP A 62 -14.16 -13.08 11.12
C TRP A 62 -14.22 -11.74 10.36
N TRP A 63 -14.50 -10.62 11.05
CA TRP A 63 -14.44 -9.29 10.44
C TRP A 63 -13.05 -8.93 9.96
N TRP A 64 -12.02 -9.46 10.59
CA TRP A 64 -10.63 -9.17 10.24
C TRP A 64 -10.25 -9.72 8.86
N PHE A 65 -10.92 -10.75 8.35
CA PHE A 65 -10.72 -11.21 6.96
C PHE A 65 -11.09 -10.12 5.95
N GLY A 66 -12.26 -9.51 6.11
CA GLY A 66 -12.69 -8.39 5.26
C GLY A 66 -11.76 -7.19 5.38
N PHE A 67 -11.38 -6.81 6.61
CA PHE A 67 -10.47 -5.71 6.85
C PHE A 67 -9.09 -5.95 6.22
N ARG A 68 -8.56 -7.17 6.26
CA ARG A 68 -7.29 -7.53 5.65
C ARG A 68 -7.31 -7.42 4.12
N VAL A 69 -8.38 -7.90 3.48
CA VAL A 69 -8.56 -7.74 2.04
C VAL A 69 -8.65 -6.26 1.67
N LEU A 70 -9.50 -5.50 2.37
CA LEU A 70 -9.66 -4.08 2.13
C LEU A 70 -8.37 -3.30 2.36
N GLN A 71 -7.65 -3.60 3.45
CA GLN A 71 -6.37 -2.98 3.76
C GLN A 71 -5.33 -3.27 2.67
N GLY A 72 -5.20 -4.54 2.24
CA GLY A 72 -4.29 -4.91 1.14
C GLY A 72 -4.62 -4.18 -0.16
N PHE A 73 -5.90 -4.07 -0.50
CA PHE A 73 -6.39 -3.34 -1.66
C PHE A 73 -6.02 -1.84 -1.59
N LEU A 74 -6.31 -1.18 -0.49
CA LEU A 74 -6.05 0.25 -0.31
C LEU A 74 -4.56 0.58 -0.24
N VAL A 75 -3.80 -0.22 0.50
CA VAL A 75 -2.33 -0.06 0.62
C VAL A 75 -1.66 -0.24 -0.73
N SER A 76 -2.13 -1.18 -1.56
CA SER A 76 -1.60 -1.37 -2.91
C SER A 76 -1.81 -0.14 -3.80
N ILE A 77 -2.96 0.55 -3.70
CA ILE A 77 -3.19 1.83 -4.40
C ILE A 77 -2.18 2.89 -3.96
N LEU A 78 -1.94 3.00 -2.64
CA LEU A 78 -0.95 3.94 -2.10
C LEU A 78 0.44 3.67 -2.66
N PHE A 79 0.90 2.42 -2.61
CA PHE A 79 2.22 2.04 -3.11
C PHE A 79 2.35 2.26 -4.60
N ALA A 80 1.41 1.74 -5.41
CA ALA A 80 1.50 1.81 -6.87
C ALA A 80 1.57 3.25 -7.39
N ILE A 81 0.73 4.15 -6.86
CA ILE A 81 0.72 5.55 -7.27
C ILE A 81 1.97 6.27 -6.75
N SER A 82 2.38 6.03 -5.51
CA SER A 82 3.58 6.66 -4.94
C SER A 82 4.84 6.24 -5.69
N GLU A 83 4.98 4.97 -6.05
CA GLU A 83 6.10 4.47 -6.85
C GLU A 83 6.10 5.06 -8.26
N ALA A 84 4.93 5.15 -8.91
CA ALA A 84 4.80 5.80 -10.20
C ALA A 84 5.25 7.27 -10.15
N TRP A 85 4.88 8.01 -9.12
CA TRP A 85 5.32 9.39 -8.92
C TRP A 85 6.83 9.48 -8.69
N ILE A 86 7.40 8.63 -7.84
CA ILE A 86 8.85 8.62 -7.60
C ILE A 86 9.59 8.36 -8.92
N VAL A 87 9.14 7.42 -9.73
CA VAL A 87 9.75 7.14 -11.04
C VAL A 87 9.60 8.33 -11.99
N LYS A 88 8.40 8.93 -12.06
CA LYS A 88 8.08 10.07 -12.93
C LYS A 88 8.92 11.31 -12.59
N PHE A 89 9.05 11.65 -11.31
CA PHE A 89 9.80 12.83 -10.85
C PHE A 89 11.30 12.57 -10.69
N SER A 90 11.76 11.34 -10.93
CA SER A 90 13.18 10.97 -10.84
C SER A 90 13.79 10.96 -12.23
N GLU A 91 14.28 12.10 -12.70
CA GLU A 91 14.93 12.23 -14.01
C GLU A 91 16.45 12.47 -13.89
N GLY A 92 17.19 12.15 -14.96
CA GLY A 92 18.61 12.44 -15.09
C GLY A 92 19.52 11.73 -14.09
N ALA A 93 20.63 12.37 -13.75
CA ALA A 93 21.69 11.82 -12.89
C ALA A 93 21.24 11.54 -11.44
N TRP A 94 20.16 12.17 -10.99
CA TRP A 94 19.63 12.03 -9.63
C TRP A 94 18.70 10.82 -9.44
N ARG A 95 18.24 10.20 -10.53
CA ARG A 95 17.29 9.08 -10.49
C ARG A 95 17.74 7.94 -9.60
N SER A 96 18.96 7.46 -9.79
CA SER A 96 19.52 6.36 -8.99
C SER A 96 19.58 6.71 -7.51
N ARG A 97 19.92 7.97 -7.19
CA ARG A 97 20.03 8.44 -5.80
C ARG A 97 18.66 8.52 -5.13
N ILE A 98 17.65 9.04 -5.83
CA ILE A 98 16.27 9.13 -5.32
C ILE A 98 15.72 7.73 -5.06
N LEU A 99 15.90 6.80 -5.99
CA LEU A 99 15.48 5.41 -5.83
C LEU A 99 16.21 4.72 -4.68
N ALA A 100 17.52 4.96 -4.51
CA ALA A 100 18.28 4.42 -3.39
C ALA A 100 17.77 4.95 -2.03
N ILE A 101 17.47 6.25 -1.93
CA ILE A 101 16.88 6.85 -0.73
C ILE A 101 15.50 6.23 -0.45
N TYR A 102 14.66 6.13 -1.46
CA TYR A 102 13.34 5.52 -1.32
C TYR A 102 13.40 4.08 -0.81
N THR A 103 14.22 3.23 -1.43
CA THR A 103 14.37 1.84 -0.99
C THR A 103 14.96 1.72 0.41
N SER A 104 15.88 2.62 0.78
CA SER A 104 16.43 2.67 2.15
C SER A 104 15.37 3.05 3.18
N ILE A 105 14.54 4.05 2.89
CA ILE A 105 13.42 4.45 3.76
C ILE A 105 12.40 3.32 3.88
N LEU A 106 12.11 2.64 2.77
CA LEU A 106 11.20 1.50 2.75
C LEU A 106 11.71 0.36 3.65
N ALA A 107 12.99 0.00 3.52
CA ALA A 107 13.63 -1.01 4.35
C ALA A 107 13.62 -0.63 5.85
N LEU A 108 13.93 0.63 6.17
CA LEU A 108 13.86 1.15 7.53
C LEU A 108 12.43 1.11 8.09
N SER A 109 11.41 1.37 7.26
CA SER A 109 10.00 1.31 7.67
C SER A 109 9.57 -0.11 8.02
N PHE A 110 10.03 -1.12 7.29
CA PHE A 110 9.79 -2.53 7.63
C PHE A 110 10.44 -2.94 8.96
N GLY A 111 11.65 -2.44 9.24
CA GLY A 111 12.31 -2.66 10.53
C GLY A 111 11.71 -1.83 11.67
N GLY A 112 11.25 -0.61 11.36
CA GLY A 112 10.67 0.32 12.32
C GLY A 112 9.30 -0.10 12.85
N GLY A 113 8.49 -0.78 12.04
CA GLY A 113 7.16 -1.26 12.46
C GLY A 113 7.19 -2.11 13.73
N PRO A 114 7.97 -3.20 13.78
CA PRO A 114 8.14 -4.00 15.00
C PRO A 114 8.70 -3.20 16.19
N ALA A 115 9.58 -2.23 15.95
CA ALA A 115 10.09 -1.37 17.01
C ALA A 115 8.99 -0.52 17.64
N ILE A 116 8.10 0.07 16.85
CA ILE A 116 6.94 0.81 17.36
C ILE A 116 6.07 -0.09 18.25
N ILE A 117 5.80 -1.32 17.82
CA ILE A 117 5.05 -2.30 18.62
C ILE A 117 5.78 -2.62 19.94
N GLY A 118 7.12 -2.66 19.93
CA GLY A 118 7.92 -2.82 21.15
C GLY A 118 7.70 -1.70 22.17
N PHE A 119 7.44 -0.46 21.73
CA PHE A 119 7.14 0.67 22.62
C PHE A 119 5.67 0.78 23.00
N THR A 120 4.76 0.52 22.07
CA THR A 120 3.31 0.67 22.30
C THR A 120 2.67 -0.56 22.95
N GLY A 121 3.37 -1.70 22.93
CA GLY A 121 2.80 -2.99 23.30
C GLY A 121 1.91 -3.57 22.20
N ILE A 122 1.39 -4.77 22.47
CA ILE A 122 0.50 -5.51 21.55
C ILE A 122 -0.97 -5.48 22.01
N GLU A 123 -1.24 -4.87 23.15
CA GLU A 123 -2.56 -4.87 23.77
C GLU A 123 -3.30 -3.55 23.56
N GLY A 124 -4.62 -3.64 23.49
CA GLY A 124 -5.49 -2.47 23.39
C GLY A 124 -5.50 -1.78 22.04
N ALA A 125 -5.96 -0.52 22.04
CA ALA A 125 -6.14 0.29 20.83
C ALA A 125 -4.88 1.11 20.44
N LEU A 126 -3.93 1.27 21.36
CA LEU A 126 -2.79 2.18 21.19
C LEU A 126 -1.96 1.91 19.92
N PRO A 127 -1.52 0.67 19.62
CA PRO A 127 -0.74 0.42 18.39
C PRO A 127 -1.51 0.76 17.10
N PHE A 128 -2.81 0.55 17.08
CA PHE A 128 -3.65 0.90 15.93
C PHE A 128 -3.78 2.43 15.77
N MET A 129 -3.95 3.15 16.87
CA MET A 129 -4.03 4.62 16.85
C MET A 129 -2.71 5.25 16.40
N VAL A 130 -1.58 4.73 16.88
CA VAL A 130 -0.25 5.21 16.46
C VAL A 130 -0.02 4.91 14.97
N GLY A 131 -0.35 3.70 14.50
CA GLY A 131 -0.24 3.35 13.08
C GLY A 131 -1.11 4.24 12.18
N ALA A 132 -2.35 4.50 12.57
CA ALA A 132 -3.24 5.40 11.84
C ALA A 132 -2.72 6.86 11.85
N ALA A 133 -2.20 7.35 12.97
CA ALA A 133 -1.65 8.70 13.08
C ALA A 133 -0.42 8.88 12.18
N VAL A 134 0.49 7.91 12.14
CA VAL A 134 1.66 7.92 11.24
C VAL A 134 1.21 7.96 9.78
N LEU A 135 0.24 7.13 9.41
CA LEU A 135 -0.31 7.11 8.05
C LEU A 135 -0.96 8.45 7.67
N LEU A 136 -1.76 9.02 8.56
CA LEU A 136 -2.40 10.32 8.34
C LEU A 136 -1.35 11.43 8.20
N ALA A 137 -0.31 11.43 9.03
CA ALA A 137 0.80 12.37 8.91
C ALA A 137 1.53 12.24 7.55
N ALA A 138 1.69 11.01 7.05
CA ALA A 138 2.31 10.77 5.75
C ALA A 138 1.47 11.30 4.57
N ILE A 139 0.15 11.46 4.72
CA ILE A 139 -0.73 12.00 3.68
C ILE A 139 -0.67 13.54 3.62
N ILE A 140 -0.32 14.21 4.72
CA ILE A 140 -0.32 15.69 4.79
C ILE A 140 0.46 16.34 3.64
N PRO A 141 1.68 15.94 3.28
CA PRO A 141 2.42 16.55 2.19
C PRO A 141 1.70 16.47 0.84
N ILE A 142 0.89 15.43 0.63
CA ILE A 142 0.20 15.20 -0.66
C ILE A 142 -0.85 16.30 -0.92
N PHE A 143 -1.42 16.90 0.11
CA PHE A 143 -2.36 18.01 -0.05
C PHE A 143 -1.72 19.23 -0.72
N PHE A 144 -0.42 19.42 -0.54
CA PHE A 144 0.33 20.55 -1.10
C PHE A 144 0.85 20.31 -2.53
N VAL A 145 0.77 19.08 -3.04
CA VAL A 145 1.13 18.75 -4.42
C VAL A 145 0.07 19.31 -5.37
N LYS A 146 0.48 19.95 -6.46
CA LYS A 146 -0.43 20.49 -7.49
C LYS A 146 -0.99 19.37 -8.34
N ASP A 147 -2.29 19.46 -8.67
CA ASP A 147 -2.98 18.43 -9.46
C ASP A 147 -2.43 18.34 -10.91
N GLU A 148 -2.05 19.46 -11.51
CA GLU A 148 -1.52 19.54 -12.88
C GLU A 148 -0.20 18.78 -13.08
N GLU A 149 0.60 18.63 -12.03
CA GLU A 149 1.87 17.88 -12.11
C GLU A 149 1.66 16.35 -12.09
N VAL A 150 0.48 15.92 -11.69
CA VAL A 150 0.16 14.52 -11.41
C VAL A 150 -0.62 13.83 -12.53
N ASP A 151 -1.49 14.57 -13.21
CA ASP A 151 -2.44 14.04 -14.21
C ASP A 151 -1.94 14.15 -15.68
N SER A 152 -0.66 14.33 -15.93
CA SER A 152 -0.17 14.41 -17.32
C SER A 152 -0.34 13.11 -18.10
N GLU A 153 -0.97 13.26 -19.24
CA GLU A 153 -1.63 12.31 -20.15
C GLU A 153 -0.78 11.21 -20.82
N ASP A 154 0.39 10.85 -20.37
CA ASP A 154 1.25 9.88 -21.07
C ASP A 154 1.32 8.49 -20.40
N GLU A 155 0.26 8.03 -19.78
CA GLU A 155 0.16 6.62 -19.43
C GLU A 155 -0.46 5.82 -20.58
N THR A 156 0.39 5.39 -21.51
CA THR A 156 0.10 4.14 -22.25
C THR A 156 -0.22 3.08 -21.18
N PRO A 157 -1.44 2.54 -21.18
CA PRO A 157 -1.77 1.48 -20.25
C PRO A 157 -0.75 0.38 -20.44
N LEU A 158 0.10 0.13 -19.43
CA LEU A 158 0.90 -1.07 -19.36
C LEU A 158 -0.11 -2.21 -19.40
N SER A 159 -0.41 -2.67 -20.64
CA SER A 159 -1.30 -3.78 -20.80
C SER A 159 -0.60 -4.95 -20.14
N VAL A 160 -1.16 -5.42 -19.02
CA VAL A 160 -0.70 -6.64 -18.34
C VAL A 160 -0.56 -7.78 -19.37
N LEU A 161 -1.38 -7.75 -20.43
CA LEU A 161 -1.30 -8.65 -21.56
C LEU A 161 -0.01 -8.45 -22.39
N ALA A 162 0.43 -7.21 -22.60
CA ALA A 162 1.68 -6.94 -23.34
C ALA A 162 2.91 -7.32 -22.52
N PHE A 163 2.86 -7.12 -21.20
CA PHE A 163 3.90 -7.58 -20.28
C PHE A 163 3.94 -9.12 -20.20
N ALA A 164 2.80 -9.78 -20.04
CA ALA A 164 2.71 -11.24 -20.01
C ALA A 164 3.16 -11.86 -21.34
N ARG A 165 2.94 -11.19 -22.47
CA ARG A 165 3.41 -11.64 -23.79
C ARG A 165 4.92 -11.46 -23.97
N LYS A 166 5.55 -10.51 -23.29
CA LYS A 166 7.01 -10.29 -23.29
C LYS A 166 7.73 -11.05 -22.17
N ALA A 167 7.03 -11.50 -21.15
CA ALA A 167 7.59 -12.22 -20.01
C ALA A 167 8.40 -13.48 -20.39
N PRO A 168 7.95 -14.35 -21.32
CA PRO A 168 8.75 -15.51 -21.73
C PRO A 168 10.10 -15.11 -22.36
N ILE A 169 10.16 -13.99 -23.06
CA ILE A 169 11.42 -13.50 -23.66
C ILE A 169 12.41 -13.07 -22.57
N LEU A 170 11.93 -12.47 -21.48
CA LEU A 170 12.78 -12.08 -20.35
C LEU A 170 13.31 -13.28 -19.56
N LEU A 171 12.54 -14.36 -19.45
CA LEU A 171 12.98 -15.60 -18.80
C LEU A 171 14.06 -16.33 -19.61
N PHE A 172 14.06 -16.23 -20.94
CA PHE A 172 15.10 -16.76 -21.80
C PHE A 172 16.35 -15.88 -21.90
N ALA A 173 16.27 -14.60 -21.56
CA ALA A 173 17.39 -13.67 -21.62
C ALA A 173 18.28 -13.70 -20.34
N VAL A 174 17.82 -14.32 -19.27
CA VAL A 174 18.52 -14.40 -17.96
C VAL A 174 19.10 -15.82 -17.71
N GLY A 175 18.84 -16.78 -18.57
CA GLY A 175 19.44 -18.13 -18.58
C GLY A 175 20.59 -18.22 -19.55
#